data_af7aa442fdc2d6b995132391e109bd40
#
_entry.id   af7aa442fdc2d6b995132391e109bd40
#
_cell.length_a   1.000
_cell.length_b   1.000
_cell.length_c   1.000
_cell.angle_alpha   90.00
_cell.angle_beta   90.00
_cell.angle_gamma   90.00
#
_symmetry.space_group_name_H-M   'P 1'
#
loop_
_entity.id
_entity.type
_entity.pdbx_description
1 polymer ?
#
loop_
_entity_poly.entity_id
_entity_poly.type
_entity_poly.pdbx_seq_one_letter_code
_entity_poly.pdbx_strand_id
1 'polypeptide(L)'
;MKPVFLFLLSFFISYASYAQPYVSYITGNAGDMITSPKGGICLMGGATEDDHAMRWFLQQANGGDILVLRTTGSNGYNNYLYSDLGIDVHSVETIVCTSPAAAYHPYVLQRVAEAEAIWFAGGDQWSYISNWRNTPVDSIINTMIAQRHITIGGTSAGMAIQGGFYFSAQNGTVTSSTALANPYHSLVTLDSSHFIAQDVLRNIITDTHFDNPDRKGRLMSFLAKIYEDYGVFAKAIACEEYTAVCIDSAGTGRVFGGWPATDDNAYFVSSNCELSQPAPENCTPGQALTWLRGGMAVKACRIRGTANGANTFSIPNWQGTGNLSWFHWSANNGVFIEQAGTAPQCIPTAQHFPSAKSPVHVYPNPFDKQVFVYTDKMDASTVSIRIVSLQGQIMPIPALDVFENGWMLNTQSLAPGIYFLSLFTNGEMYTNQILQKVSE
;
A
#
# COMPACT_ATOMS: atom_id res chain seq x y z
N MET A 1 58.58 33.22 46.94
CA MET A 1 58.00 32.82 45.63
C MET A 1 57.16 31.60 45.87
N LYS A 2 55.80 31.72 45.73
CA LYS A 2 54.87 30.56 45.80
C LYS A 2 54.57 30.09 44.40
N PRO A 3 54.60 28.78 44.06
CA PRO A 3 54.26 28.32 42.76
C PRO A 3 52.70 28.32 42.54
N VAL A 4 52.26 28.93 41.44
CA VAL A 4 50.89 28.90 41.00
C VAL A 4 50.73 27.63 40.16
N PHE A 5 49.93 26.65 40.62
CA PHE A 5 49.53 25.48 39.86
C PHE A 5 48.32 25.85 38.96
N LEU A 6 48.55 25.87 37.66
CA LEU A 6 47.52 26.06 36.64
C LEU A 6 46.85 24.70 36.37
N PHE A 7 45.59 24.52 36.81
CA PHE A 7 44.80 23.33 36.48
C PHE A 7 44.16 23.53 35.09
N LEU A 8 44.69 22.81 34.11
CA LEU A 8 44.05 22.70 32.79
C LEU A 8 42.85 21.71 32.87
N LEU A 9 41.65 22.26 32.86
CA LEU A 9 40.41 21.46 32.77
C LEU A 9 40.20 21.05 31.33
N SER A 10 40.50 19.79 30.97
CA SER A 10 40.23 19.21 29.65
C SER A 10 38.76 18.85 29.58
N PHE A 11 37.98 19.61 28.80
CA PHE A 11 36.62 19.24 28.43
C PHE A 11 36.66 18.11 27.37
N PHE A 12 36.34 16.90 27.76
CA PHE A 12 36.05 15.81 26.81
C PHE A 12 34.64 15.99 26.29
N ILE A 13 34.47 16.51 25.05
CA ILE A 13 33.23 16.50 24.33
C ILE A 13 33.05 15.08 23.79
N SER A 14 32.23 14.28 24.48
CA SER A 14 31.80 12.96 23.95
C SER A 14 30.83 13.21 22.84
N TYR A 15 31.26 13.02 21.58
CA TYR A 15 30.35 12.91 20.45
C TYR A 15 29.63 11.57 20.57
N ALA A 16 28.37 11.58 20.93
CA ALA A 16 27.51 10.42 20.77
C ALA A 16 27.33 10.20 19.26
N SER A 17 28.02 9.21 18.71
CA SER A 17 27.76 8.76 17.33
C SER A 17 26.42 8.04 17.33
N TYR A 18 25.36 8.73 16.93
CA TYR A 18 24.08 8.07 16.65
C TYR A 18 24.25 7.28 15.36
N ALA A 19 24.04 5.97 15.42
CA ALA A 19 23.96 5.16 14.23
C ALA A 19 22.82 5.69 13.35
N GLN A 20 23.08 5.82 12.04
CA GLN A 20 22.03 6.23 11.10
C GLN A 20 20.87 5.23 11.16
N PRO A 21 19.61 5.71 11.16
CA PRO A 21 18.43 4.84 11.25
C PRO A 21 18.14 4.11 9.91
N TYR A 22 18.94 4.31 8.89
CA TYR A 22 18.85 3.68 7.57
C TYR A 22 20.22 3.45 6.96
N VAL A 23 20.24 2.58 5.95
CA VAL A 23 21.38 2.42 5.02
C VAL A 23 20.85 2.61 3.62
N SER A 24 21.52 3.43 2.80
CA SER A 24 21.19 3.67 1.40
C SER A 24 22.22 3.08 0.47
N TYR A 25 21.75 2.48 -0.63
CA TYR A 25 22.54 1.97 -1.74
C TYR A 25 21.95 2.52 -3.03
N ILE A 26 22.72 3.32 -3.78
CA ILE A 26 22.29 3.87 -5.06
C ILE A 26 23.09 3.28 -6.22
N THR A 27 22.41 3.02 -7.33
CA THR A 27 22.98 2.62 -8.62
C THR A 27 22.38 3.52 -9.70
N GLY A 28 23.19 4.04 -10.60
CA GLY A 28 22.79 5.03 -11.58
C GLY A 28 23.11 6.46 -11.14
N ASN A 29 22.28 7.41 -11.51
CA ASN A 29 22.48 8.82 -11.22
C ASN A 29 21.86 9.19 -9.87
N ALA A 30 22.60 9.91 -9.02
CA ALA A 30 22.12 10.31 -7.70
C ALA A 30 21.19 11.54 -7.69
N GLY A 31 21.09 12.27 -8.82
CA GLY A 31 20.16 13.41 -8.95
C GLY A 31 18.72 12.95 -9.10
N ASP A 32 17.77 13.84 -8.90
CA ASP A 32 16.34 13.61 -9.15
C ASP A 32 16.04 13.75 -10.66
N MET A 33 15.30 12.78 -11.20
CA MET A 33 14.79 12.81 -12.58
C MET A 33 13.27 12.84 -12.58
N ILE A 34 12.73 14.02 -12.76
CA ILE A 34 11.28 14.20 -12.79
C ILE A 34 10.71 13.67 -14.11
N THR A 35 9.95 12.62 -14.06
CA THR A 35 9.18 12.10 -15.19
C THR A 35 7.67 12.14 -14.90
N SER A 36 6.87 11.68 -15.88
CA SER A 36 5.44 11.47 -15.68
C SER A 36 5.18 9.96 -15.63
N PRO A 37 5.16 9.36 -14.44
CA PRO A 37 4.87 7.94 -14.29
C PRO A 37 3.45 7.62 -14.79
N LYS A 38 3.26 6.39 -15.28
CA LYS A 38 1.98 5.95 -15.84
C LYS A 38 1.00 5.47 -14.78
N GLY A 39 1.49 5.28 -13.55
CA GLY A 39 0.75 4.68 -12.46
C GLY A 39 0.60 3.17 -12.59
N GLY A 40 0.10 2.55 -11.56
CA GLY A 40 -0.18 1.13 -11.52
C GLY A 40 0.34 0.44 -10.26
N ILE A 41 0.00 -0.84 -10.15
CA ILE A 41 0.28 -1.66 -8.98
C ILE A 41 0.88 -2.98 -9.44
N CYS A 42 1.98 -3.40 -8.83
CA CYS A 42 2.55 -4.72 -9.06
C CYS A 42 2.50 -5.56 -7.77
N LEU A 43 1.64 -6.57 -7.77
CA LEU A 43 1.43 -7.49 -6.65
C LEU A 43 2.16 -8.80 -6.94
N MET A 44 3.30 -9.05 -6.28
CA MET A 44 4.15 -10.24 -6.48
C MET A 44 3.96 -11.22 -5.32
N GLY A 45 3.66 -12.48 -5.62
CA GLY A 45 3.30 -13.49 -4.61
C GLY A 45 4.43 -13.89 -3.67
N GLY A 46 5.67 -13.82 -4.10
CA GLY A 46 6.84 -14.19 -3.31
C GLY A 46 7.75 -15.18 -4.02
N ALA A 47 8.74 -15.69 -3.31
CA ALA A 47 9.89 -16.43 -3.79
C ALA A 47 10.77 -15.56 -4.70
N THR A 48 11.00 -15.92 -5.98
CA THR A 48 11.73 -15.09 -6.93
C THR A 48 10.74 -14.25 -7.75
N GLU A 49 11.10 -13.04 -8.06
CA GLU A 49 10.29 -12.14 -8.89
C GLU A 49 10.16 -12.68 -10.32
N ASP A 50 8.99 -12.48 -10.94
CA ASP A 50 8.81 -12.69 -12.37
C ASP A 50 9.39 -11.51 -13.15
N ASP A 51 10.39 -11.77 -14.00
CA ASP A 51 11.11 -10.74 -14.77
C ASP A 51 10.19 -9.92 -15.69
N HIS A 52 9.14 -10.52 -16.24
CA HIS A 52 8.25 -9.82 -17.16
C HIS A 52 7.35 -8.85 -16.38
N ALA A 53 6.88 -9.24 -15.21
CA ALA A 53 6.16 -8.36 -14.30
C ALA A 53 7.04 -7.21 -13.81
N MET A 54 8.31 -7.49 -13.49
CA MET A 54 9.25 -6.46 -13.07
C MET A 54 9.61 -5.50 -14.20
N ARG A 55 9.75 -5.97 -15.44
CA ARG A 55 9.89 -5.09 -16.62
C ARG A 55 8.65 -4.20 -16.78
N TRP A 56 7.45 -4.76 -16.62
CA TRP A 56 6.23 -3.96 -16.64
C TRP A 56 6.27 -2.88 -15.54
N PHE A 57 6.64 -3.23 -14.32
CA PHE A 57 6.76 -2.28 -13.20
C PHE A 57 7.72 -1.13 -13.52
N LEU A 58 8.91 -1.41 -14.03
CA LEU A 58 9.91 -0.40 -14.42
C LEU A 58 9.41 0.51 -15.54
N GLN A 59 8.69 -0.04 -16.52
CA GLN A 59 8.12 0.73 -17.63
C GLN A 59 7.08 1.75 -17.17
N GLN A 60 6.43 1.53 -16.02
CA GLN A 60 5.48 2.49 -15.46
C GLN A 60 6.17 3.72 -14.86
N ALA A 61 7.43 3.61 -14.41
CA ALA A 61 8.23 4.74 -13.92
C ALA A 61 8.65 5.71 -15.04
N ASN A 62 8.48 5.31 -16.33
CA ASN A 62 8.76 6.12 -17.50
C ASN A 62 10.18 6.71 -17.54
N GLY A 63 11.19 5.89 -17.15
CA GLY A 63 12.61 6.29 -17.13
C GLY A 63 13.04 7.08 -15.89
N GLY A 64 12.17 7.21 -14.89
CA GLY A 64 12.46 7.94 -13.66
C GLY A 64 13.22 7.13 -12.60
N ASP A 65 13.16 7.57 -11.37
CA ASP A 65 13.86 7.02 -10.22
C ASP A 65 13.07 5.90 -9.55
N ILE A 66 13.73 4.77 -9.29
CA ILE A 66 13.15 3.62 -8.62
C ILE A 66 13.63 3.56 -7.17
N LEU A 67 12.71 3.57 -6.22
CA LEU A 67 13.02 3.41 -4.81
C LEU A 67 12.60 2.03 -4.31
N VAL A 68 13.57 1.26 -3.78
CA VAL A 68 13.31 0.01 -3.08
C VAL A 68 13.33 0.26 -1.58
N LEU A 69 12.21 0.02 -0.92
CA LEU A 69 12.07 0.14 0.54
C LEU A 69 12.09 -1.24 1.20
N ARG A 70 12.88 -1.36 2.26
CA ARG A 70 12.98 -2.58 3.05
C ARG A 70 13.41 -2.32 4.48
N THR A 71 13.12 -3.26 5.39
CA THR A 71 13.48 -3.16 6.81
C THR A 71 14.72 -3.98 7.17
N THR A 72 15.12 -4.91 6.31
CA THR A 72 16.30 -5.78 6.46
C THR A 72 16.92 -6.09 5.11
N GLY A 73 18.14 -6.63 5.10
CA GLY A 73 18.85 -7.05 3.88
C GLY A 73 19.79 -5.97 3.33
N SER A 74 19.99 -5.94 2.01
CA SER A 74 20.94 -5.07 1.32
C SER A 74 20.44 -4.68 -0.07
N ASN A 75 21.35 -4.33 -0.97
CA ASN A 75 21.10 -3.79 -2.31
C ASN A 75 20.86 -4.85 -3.41
N GLY A 76 20.32 -6.02 -3.09
CA GLY A 76 20.14 -7.09 -4.09
C GLY A 76 19.25 -6.70 -5.28
N TYR A 77 18.39 -5.72 -5.13
CA TYR A 77 17.57 -5.21 -6.23
C TYR A 77 18.28 -4.22 -7.16
N ASN A 78 19.36 -3.58 -6.73
CA ASN A 78 19.91 -2.45 -7.47
C ASN A 78 20.31 -2.81 -8.92
N ASN A 79 21.24 -3.75 -9.10
CA ASN A 79 21.66 -4.15 -10.44
C ASN A 79 20.55 -4.88 -11.20
N TYR A 80 19.76 -5.70 -10.50
CA TYR A 80 18.62 -6.39 -11.09
C TYR A 80 17.64 -5.42 -11.77
N LEU A 81 17.24 -4.35 -11.09
CA LEU A 81 16.32 -3.36 -11.65
C LEU A 81 16.99 -2.34 -12.58
N TYR A 82 18.27 -2.02 -12.34
CA TYR A 82 18.97 -0.99 -13.10
C TYR A 82 19.48 -1.48 -14.46
N SER A 83 20.01 -2.72 -14.52
CA SER A 83 20.70 -3.23 -15.71
C SER A 83 20.16 -4.56 -16.23
N ASP A 84 19.87 -5.53 -15.34
CA ASP A 84 19.72 -6.93 -15.76
C ASP A 84 18.38 -7.16 -16.49
N LEU A 85 17.37 -6.36 -16.18
CA LEU A 85 16.05 -6.41 -16.82
C LEU A 85 16.00 -5.69 -18.16
N GLY A 86 16.98 -4.86 -18.50
CA GLY A 86 17.07 -4.17 -19.80
C GLY A 86 15.97 -3.11 -20.02
N ILE A 87 15.49 -2.49 -18.96
CA ILE A 87 14.59 -1.34 -19.00
C ILE A 87 15.35 -0.12 -18.48
N ASP A 88 15.44 0.91 -19.28
CA ASP A 88 16.16 2.13 -18.90
C ASP A 88 15.42 2.87 -17.78
N VAL A 89 16.12 3.11 -16.67
CA VAL A 89 15.69 3.93 -15.54
C VAL A 89 16.84 4.86 -15.13
N HIS A 90 16.53 6.00 -14.55
CA HIS A 90 17.52 7.01 -14.18
C HIS A 90 18.40 6.54 -13.01
N SER A 91 17.76 6.00 -11.98
CA SER A 91 18.44 5.40 -10.84
C SER A 91 17.62 4.29 -10.19
N VAL A 92 18.32 3.45 -9.42
CA VAL A 92 17.70 2.52 -8.47
C VAL A 92 18.35 2.75 -7.11
N GLU A 93 17.59 3.11 -6.12
CA GLU A 93 18.07 3.23 -4.76
C GLU A 93 17.34 2.25 -3.83
N THR A 94 18.12 1.45 -3.09
CA THR A 94 17.60 0.65 -1.99
C THR A 94 17.86 1.37 -0.67
N ILE A 95 16.78 1.69 0.07
CA ILE A 95 16.87 2.19 1.45
C ILE A 95 16.44 1.08 2.41
N VAL A 96 17.39 0.66 3.26
CA VAL A 96 17.15 -0.28 4.35
C VAL A 96 16.88 0.52 5.61
N CYS A 97 15.62 0.61 6.03
CA CYS A 97 15.20 1.30 7.24
C CYS A 97 15.42 0.40 8.45
N THR A 98 16.48 0.64 9.21
CA THR A 98 16.92 -0.22 10.33
C THR A 98 16.21 0.07 11.65
N SER A 99 15.42 1.15 11.69
CA SER A 99 14.62 1.53 12.87
C SER A 99 13.44 2.44 12.47
N PRO A 100 12.42 2.60 13.35
CA PRO A 100 11.30 3.51 13.09
C PRO A 100 11.72 4.97 12.86
N ALA A 101 12.88 5.40 13.38
CA ALA A 101 13.39 6.75 13.18
C ALA A 101 13.71 7.08 11.71
N ALA A 102 13.93 6.06 10.87
CA ALA A 102 14.11 6.23 9.44
C ALA A 102 12.88 6.89 8.77
N ALA A 103 11.67 6.63 9.27
CA ALA A 103 10.43 7.18 8.73
C ALA A 103 10.27 8.70 8.94
N TYR A 104 11.17 9.31 9.72
CA TYR A 104 11.22 10.75 10.00
C TYR A 104 12.51 11.39 9.47
N HIS A 105 13.40 10.61 8.87
CA HIS A 105 14.70 11.14 8.46
C HIS A 105 14.58 11.93 7.16
N PRO A 106 15.06 13.20 7.09
CA PRO A 106 14.88 14.06 5.91
C PRO A 106 15.32 13.44 4.59
N TYR A 107 16.45 12.74 4.58
CA TYR A 107 16.94 12.04 3.40
C TYR A 107 15.93 10.99 2.90
N VAL A 108 15.43 10.14 3.79
CA VAL A 108 14.45 9.09 3.44
C VAL A 108 13.18 9.72 2.88
N LEU A 109 12.68 10.78 3.55
CA LEU A 109 11.48 11.50 3.10
C LEU A 109 11.67 12.11 1.71
N GLN A 110 12.84 12.70 1.47
CA GLN A 110 13.19 13.27 0.17
C GLN A 110 13.19 12.20 -0.92
N ARG A 111 13.89 11.07 -0.71
CA ARG A 111 13.96 10.00 -1.72
C ARG A 111 12.61 9.36 -2.01
N VAL A 112 11.73 9.24 -1.00
CA VAL A 112 10.33 8.80 -1.19
C VAL A 112 9.54 9.81 -2.02
N ALA A 113 9.74 11.11 -1.83
CA ALA A 113 9.04 12.16 -2.57
C ALA A 113 9.54 12.30 -4.03
N GLU A 114 10.78 11.93 -4.31
CA GLU A 114 11.39 12.02 -5.65
C GLU A 114 11.11 10.79 -6.52
N ALA A 115 10.74 9.64 -5.94
CA ALA A 115 10.58 8.40 -6.67
C ALA A 115 9.38 8.39 -7.64
N GLU A 116 9.56 7.86 -8.85
CA GLU A 116 8.53 7.57 -9.83
C GLU A 116 7.90 6.19 -9.64
N ALA A 117 8.64 5.27 -9.03
CA ALA A 117 8.11 3.98 -8.62
C ALA A 117 8.73 3.52 -7.30
N ILE A 118 7.90 2.90 -6.43
CA ILE A 118 8.35 2.37 -5.14
C ILE A 118 8.09 0.87 -5.09
N TRP A 119 9.13 0.11 -4.77
CA TRP A 119 9.10 -1.33 -4.57
C TRP A 119 9.29 -1.68 -3.10
N PHE A 120 8.31 -2.36 -2.51
CA PHE A 120 8.42 -2.94 -1.18
C PHE A 120 8.98 -4.36 -1.28
N ALA A 121 10.19 -4.58 -0.76
CA ALA A 121 10.82 -5.90 -0.78
C ALA A 121 10.10 -6.90 0.12
N GLY A 122 10.40 -8.19 -0.05
CA GLY A 122 9.98 -9.23 0.88
C GLY A 122 10.61 -9.07 2.26
N GLY A 123 10.05 -9.76 3.24
CA GLY A 123 10.51 -9.72 4.62
C GLY A 123 9.36 -9.96 5.61
N ASP A 124 9.33 -9.17 6.67
CA ASP A 124 8.26 -9.20 7.66
C ASP A 124 7.34 -7.97 7.49
N GLN A 125 6.08 -8.20 7.12
CA GLN A 125 5.11 -7.13 6.90
C GLN A 125 4.80 -6.33 8.18
N TRP A 126 4.89 -6.95 9.36
CA TRP A 126 4.70 -6.21 10.60
C TRP A 126 5.78 -5.16 10.81
N SER A 127 6.99 -5.43 10.41
CA SER A 127 8.09 -4.44 10.45
C SER A 127 7.79 -3.23 9.57
N TYR A 128 7.17 -3.38 8.40
CA TYR A 128 6.71 -2.27 7.57
C TYR A 128 5.62 -1.46 8.25
N ILE A 129 4.58 -2.14 8.74
CA ILE A 129 3.41 -1.51 9.35
C ILE A 129 3.80 -0.78 10.65
N SER A 130 4.53 -1.44 11.55
CA SER A 130 4.91 -0.87 12.86
C SER A 130 5.88 0.30 12.75
N ASN A 131 6.74 0.31 11.73
CA ASN A 131 7.75 1.36 11.55
C ASN A 131 7.23 2.56 10.77
N TRP A 132 6.29 2.38 9.84
CA TRP A 132 5.99 3.44 8.86
C TRP A 132 4.54 3.91 8.89
N ARG A 133 3.58 3.10 9.32
CA ARG A 133 2.17 3.53 9.37
C ARG A 133 1.99 4.74 10.28
N ASN A 134 1.20 5.71 9.81
CA ASN A 134 0.95 6.99 10.49
C ASN A 134 2.22 7.84 10.70
N THR A 135 3.20 7.72 9.82
CA THR A 135 4.44 8.49 9.82
C THR A 135 4.53 9.41 8.60
N PRO A 136 5.51 10.33 8.53
CA PRO A 136 5.73 11.13 7.33
C PRO A 136 6.02 10.30 6.05
N VAL A 137 6.73 9.16 6.14
CA VAL A 137 6.94 8.25 4.99
C VAL A 137 5.60 7.76 4.44
N ASP A 138 4.70 7.27 5.29
CA ASP A 138 3.35 6.86 4.92
C ASP A 138 2.58 8.00 4.22
N SER A 139 2.57 9.18 4.83
CA SER A 139 1.89 10.36 4.29
C SER A 139 2.44 10.76 2.91
N ILE A 140 3.77 10.72 2.71
CA ILE A 140 4.38 11.06 1.42
C ILE A 140 4.03 10.00 0.38
N ILE A 141 4.18 8.71 0.66
CA ILE A 141 3.83 7.64 -0.28
C ILE A 141 2.39 7.83 -0.78
N ASN A 142 1.45 8.00 0.13
CA ASN A 142 0.04 8.18 -0.22
C ASN A 142 -0.22 9.47 -1.01
N THR A 143 0.50 10.53 -0.71
CA THR A 143 0.45 11.78 -1.49
C THR A 143 0.98 11.56 -2.92
N MET A 144 2.11 10.86 -3.06
CA MET A 144 2.71 10.58 -4.37
C MET A 144 1.81 9.67 -5.23
N ILE A 145 1.16 8.67 -4.62
CA ILE A 145 0.14 7.86 -5.29
C ILE A 145 -1.00 8.73 -5.82
N ALA A 146 -1.54 9.60 -4.98
CA ALA A 146 -2.72 10.40 -5.32
C ALA A 146 -2.43 11.53 -6.32
N GLN A 147 -1.26 12.19 -6.24
CA GLN A 147 -0.97 13.41 -7.00
C GLN A 147 -0.05 13.17 -8.20
N ARG A 148 0.93 12.28 -8.09
CA ARG A 148 1.87 11.99 -9.17
C ARG A 148 1.59 10.67 -9.89
N HIS A 149 0.63 9.89 -9.38
CA HIS A 149 0.31 8.56 -9.92
C HIS A 149 1.53 7.65 -10.03
N ILE A 150 2.40 7.69 -9.01
CA ILE A 150 3.57 6.82 -8.98
C ILE A 150 3.15 5.34 -8.99
N THR A 151 4.04 4.49 -9.46
CA THR A 151 3.79 3.05 -9.47
C THR A 151 4.22 2.44 -8.14
N ILE A 152 3.36 1.63 -7.55
CA ILE A 152 3.65 0.89 -6.32
C ILE A 152 3.75 -0.59 -6.63
N GLY A 153 4.76 -1.25 -6.10
CA GLY A 153 4.88 -2.70 -6.20
C GLY A 153 5.46 -3.31 -4.94
N GLY A 154 5.37 -4.63 -4.83
CA GLY A 154 6.02 -5.35 -3.74
C GLY A 154 5.80 -6.85 -3.83
N THR A 155 6.73 -7.57 -3.22
CA THR A 155 6.76 -9.03 -3.17
C THR A 155 6.51 -9.54 -1.76
N SER A 156 5.79 -10.66 -1.60
CA SER A 156 5.60 -11.31 -0.29
C SER A 156 5.04 -10.32 0.75
N ALA A 157 5.80 -9.98 1.79
CA ALA A 157 5.44 -8.96 2.77
C ALA A 157 5.08 -7.61 2.12
N GLY A 158 5.83 -7.20 1.08
CA GLY A 158 5.56 -5.98 0.32
C GLY A 158 4.26 -6.01 -0.47
N MET A 159 3.80 -7.18 -0.93
CA MET A 159 2.47 -7.34 -1.51
C MET A 159 1.39 -7.35 -0.41
N ALA A 160 1.66 -8.03 0.71
CA ALA A 160 0.67 -8.20 1.79
C ALA A 160 0.16 -6.89 2.39
N ILE A 161 0.97 -5.81 2.34
CA ILE A 161 0.63 -4.49 2.91
C ILE A 161 -0.12 -3.57 1.94
N GLN A 162 -0.36 -3.96 0.69
CA GLN A 162 -0.90 -3.07 -0.35
C GLN A 162 -2.44 -3.05 -0.39
N GLY A 163 -3.12 -4.02 0.18
CA GLY A 163 -4.57 -4.06 0.25
C GLY A 163 -5.17 -2.98 1.15
N GLY A 164 -6.40 -2.56 0.88
CA GLY A 164 -7.17 -1.70 1.80
C GLY A 164 -7.49 -2.41 3.11
N PHE A 165 -7.60 -3.74 3.08
CA PHE A 165 -7.45 -4.64 4.23
C PHE A 165 -6.15 -5.41 4.09
N TYR A 166 -5.47 -5.70 5.18
CA TYR A 166 -4.24 -6.48 5.15
C TYR A 166 -4.08 -7.37 6.38
N PHE A 167 -3.41 -8.49 6.16
CA PHE A 167 -2.96 -9.37 7.23
C PHE A 167 -1.61 -8.85 7.75
N SER A 168 -1.60 -8.29 8.95
CA SER A 168 -0.42 -7.64 9.52
C SER A 168 0.67 -8.62 9.99
N ALA A 169 0.32 -9.86 10.26
CA ALA A 169 1.18 -10.86 10.89
C ALA A 169 1.86 -10.39 12.18
N GLN A 170 1.28 -9.43 12.89
CA GLN A 170 1.82 -8.87 14.14
C GLN A 170 2.20 -9.94 15.17
N ASN A 171 1.45 -11.02 15.23
CA ASN A 171 1.69 -12.13 16.14
C ASN A 171 2.31 -13.35 15.43
N GLY A 172 2.82 -13.19 14.21
CA GLY A 172 3.33 -14.25 13.36
C GLY A 172 2.35 -14.70 12.28
N THR A 173 2.78 -15.66 11.46
CA THR A 173 1.94 -16.21 10.39
C THR A 173 0.87 -17.15 10.91
N VAL A 174 -0.22 -17.33 10.15
CA VAL A 174 -1.31 -18.26 10.46
C VAL A 174 -1.51 -19.26 9.32
N THR A 175 -1.75 -20.51 9.65
CA THR A 175 -2.09 -21.56 8.68
C THR A 175 -3.59 -21.57 8.38
N SER A 176 -3.98 -22.15 7.23
CA SER A 176 -5.38 -22.34 6.86
C SER A 176 -6.17 -23.11 7.92
N SER A 177 -5.61 -24.20 8.46
CA SER A 177 -6.28 -24.99 9.49
C SER A 177 -6.51 -24.20 10.78
N THR A 178 -5.54 -23.44 11.24
CA THR A 178 -5.66 -22.60 12.44
C THR A 178 -6.72 -21.50 12.26
N ALA A 179 -6.70 -20.80 11.12
CA ALA A 179 -7.63 -19.72 10.84
C ALA A 179 -9.07 -20.23 10.66
N LEU A 180 -9.25 -21.38 10.02
CA LEU A 180 -10.56 -22.02 9.85
C LEU A 180 -11.12 -22.56 11.17
N ALA A 181 -10.26 -23.10 12.05
CA ALA A 181 -10.69 -23.59 13.37
C ALA A 181 -11.14 -22.45 14.29
N ASN A 182 -10.60 -21.25 14.12
CA ASN A 182 -11.01 -20.05 14.85
C ASN A 182 -10.57 -18.79 14.08
N PRO A 183 -11.46 -18.12 13.33
CA PRO A 183 -11.14 -16.85 12.62
C PRO A 183 -10.67 -15.73 13.56
N TYR A 184 -10.94 -15.85 14.87
CA TYR A 184 -10.48 -14.92 15.91
C TYR A 184 -9.26 -15.46 16.69
N HIS A 185 -8.54 -16.43 16.15
CA HIS A 185 -7.27 -16.87 16.73
C HIS A 185 -6.29 -15.69 16.80
N SER A 186 -5.48 -15.61 17.85
CA SER A 186 -4.54 -14.49 18.09
C SER A 186 -3.54 -14.26 16.96
N LEU A 187 -3.29 -15.26 16.13
CA LEU A 187 -2.46 -15.13 14.92
C LEU A 187 -3.21 -14.49 13.72
N VAL A 188 -4.55 -14.40 13.76
CA VAL A 188 -5.34 -13.76 12.69
C VAL A 188 -5.44 -12.25 12.96
N THR A 189 -4.39 -11.53 12.61
CA THR A 189 -4.28 -10.10 12.85
C THR A 189 -4.57 -9.34 11.55
N LEU A 190 -5.81 -8.83 11.41
CA LEU A 190 -6.27 -8.05 10.27
C LEU A 190 -6.41 -6.57 10.64
N ASP A 191 -6.15 -5.70 9.69
CA ASP A 191 -6.28 -4.26 9.85
C ASP A 191 -6.84 -3.63 8.56
N SER A 192 -7.46 -2.45 8.69
CA SER A 192 -8.09 -1.69 7.60
C SER A 192 -7.63 -0.24 7.52
N SER A 193 -6.51 0.11 8.13
CA SER A 193 -6.08 1.50 8.33
C SER A 193 -5.47 2.18 7.09
N HIS A 194 -5.68 1.66 5.88
CA HIS A 194 -5.21 2.28 4.64
C HIS A 194 -3.73 2.69 4.67
N PHE A 195 -2.84 1.76 5.07
CA PHE A 195 -1.41 2.03 5.13
C PHE A 195 -0.88 2.47 3.74
N ILE A 196 -1.17 1.72 2.68
CA ILE A 196 -0.91 2.13 1.30
C ILE A 196 -2.26 2.37 0.61
N ALA A 197 -2.64 3.64 0.46
CA ALA A 197 -3.97 4.05 0.04
C ALA A 197 -4.12 3.99 -1.49
N GLN A 198 -4.40 2.82 -2.01
CA GLN A 198 -4.69 2.59 -3.43
C GLN A 198 -6.20 2.39 -3.63
N ASP A 199 -6.86 3.35 -4.28
CA ASP A 199 -8.33 3.33 -4.41
C ASP A 199 -8.87 2.05 -5.06
N VAL A 200 -8.17 1.49 -6.04
CA VAL A 200 -8.57 0.25 -6.72
C VAL A 200 -8.52 -0.97 -5.78
N LEU A 201 -7.72 -0.91 -4.70
CA LEU A 201 -7.59 -1.97 -3.69
C LEU A 201 -8.34 -1.65 -2.38
N ARG A 202 -9.11 -0.58 -2.28
CA ARG A 202 -9.74 -0.10 -1.04
C ARG A 202 -10.49 -1.17 -0.25
N ASN A 203 -11.28 -2.01 -0.93
CA ASN A 203 -12.04 -3.10 -0.31
C ASN A 203 -11.47 -4.48 -0.66
N ILE A 204 -10.16 -4.56 -0.84
CA ILE A 204 -9.46 -5.77 -1.23
C ILE A 204 -8.40 -6.09 -0.18
N ILE A 205 -8.31 -7.34 0.20
CA ILE A 205 -7.18 -7.90 0.92
C ILE A 205 -6.26 -8.62 -0.05
N THR A 206 -4.94 -8.46 0.12
CA THR A 206 -3.94 -9.19 -0.66
C THR A 206 -3.37 -10.36 0.15
N ASP A 207 -3.14 -11.52 -0.49
CA ASP A 207 -2.46 -12.66 0.13
C ASP A 207 -1.37 -13.22 -0.80
N THR A 208 -0.32 -13.79 -0.21
CA THR A 208 0.96 -14.10 -0.86
C THR A 208 1.37 -15.53 -0.59
N HIS A 209 2.35 -16.09 -1.33
CA HIS A 209 2.77 -17.48 -1.20
C HIS A 209 1.56 -18.42 -1.12
N PHE A 210 0.62 -18.26 -2.05
CA PHE A 210 -0.74 -18.75 -1.86
C PHE A 210 -0.85 -20.29 -1.98
N ASP A 211 0.13 -20.90 -2.60
CA ASP A 211 0.29 -22.33 -2.80
C ASP A 211 1.22 -23.01 -1.77
N ASN A 212 2.10 -22.25 -1.13
CA ASN A 212 3.17 -22.82 -0.31
C ASN A 212 3.30 -22.18 1.09
N PRO A 213 2.63 -22.75 2.13
CA PRO A 213 1.61 -23.80 2.07
C PRO A 213 0.26 -23.30 1.51
N ASP A 214 -0.70 -24.17 1.22
CA ASP A 214 -2.04 -23.75 0.76
C ASP A 214 -2.69 -22.77 1.75
N ARG A 215 -3.00 -21.57 1.25
CA ARG A 215 -3.54 -20.44 2.04
C ARG A 215 -5.02 -20.14 1.75
N LYS A 216 -5.69 -20.93 0.92
CA LYS A 216 -7.11 -20.72 0.57
C LYS A 216 -8.00 -20.64 1.79
N GLY A 217 -7.81 -21.55 2.76
CA GLY A 217 -8.61 -21.60 3.98
C GLY A 217 -8.40 -20.38 4.88
N ARG A 218 -7.14 -19.88 5.01
CA ARG A 218 -6.91 -18.67 5.81
C ARG A 218 -7.52 -17.44 5.15
N LEU A 219 -7.41 -17.31 3.81
CA LEU A 219 -8.00 -16.21 3.06
C LEU A 219 -9.51 -16.18 3.21
N MET A 220 -10.16 -17.36 3.16
CA MET A 220 -11.59 -17.46 3.42
C MET A 220 -11.95 -17.00 4.83
N SER A 221 -11.15 -17.37 5.83
CA SER A 221 -11.33 -16.90 7.21
C SER A 221 -11.11 -15.40 7.36
N PHE A 222 -10.16 -14.82 6.61
CA PHE A 222 -9.92 -13.38 6.59
C PHE A 222 -11.14 -12.64 6.03
N LEU A 223 -11.70 -13.09 4.90
CA LEU A 223 -12.90 -12.48 4.31
C LEU A 223 -14.11 -12.57 5.24
N ALA A 224 -14.31 -13.71 5.92
CA ALA A 224 -15.36 -13.87 6.89
C ALA A 224 -15.21 -12.93 8.09
N LYS A 225 -14.01 -12.84 8.66
CA LYS A 225 -13.71 -11.94 9.79
C LYS A 225 -13.82 -10.46 9.40
N ILE A 226 -13.38 -10.07 8.20
CA ILE A 226 -13.55 -8.68 7.72
C ILE A 226 -15.03 -8.34 7.65
N TYR A 227 -15.87 -9.25 7.18
CA TYR A 227 -17.31 -9.01 7.16
C TYR A 227 -17.88 -8.81 8.58
N GLU A 228 -17.54 -9.66 9.53
CA GLU A 228 -18.04 -9.56 10.91
C GLU A 228 -17.55 -8.29 11.62
N ASP A 229 -16.29 -7.93 11.45
CA ASP A 229 -15.69 -6.80 12.17
C ASP A 229 -16.07 -5.44 11.55
N TYR A 230 -16.22 -5.36 10.22
CA TYR A 230 -16.37 -4.09 9.49
C TYR A 230 -17.69 -3.98 8.69
N GLY A 231 -18.48 -5.04 8.57
CA GLY A 231 -19.69 -5.08 7.75
C GLY A 231 -19.42 -4.99 6.23
N VAL A 232 -18.19 -5.28 5.79
CA VAL A 232 -17.76 -5.14 4.39
C VAL A 232 -17.56 -6.52 3.77
N PHE A 233 -18.22 -6.79 2.66
CA PHE A 233 -17.90 -7.92 1.80
C PHE A 233 -16.62 -7.61 1.01
N ALA A 234 -15.48 -7.72 1.69
CA ALA A 234 -14.19 -7.53 1.05
C ALA A 234 -13.98 -8.57 -0.06
N LYS A 235 -13.19 -8.18 -1.05
CA LYS A 235 -12.66 -9.05 -2.09
C LYS A 235 -11.21 -9.40 -1.79
N ALA A 236 -10.63 -10.35 -2.51
CA ALA A 236 -9.22 -10.67 -2.34
C ALA A 236 -8.51 -10.86 -3.67
N ILE A 237 -7.22 -10.49 -3.71
CA ILE A 237 -6.26 -10.86 -4.74
C ILE A 237 -5.15 -11.64 -4.06
N ALA A 238 -4.91 -12.87 -4.51
CA ALA A 238 -3.85 -13.71 -3.98
C ALA A 238 -2.96 -14.21 -5.11
N CYS A 239 -1.65 -14.24 -4.86
CA CYS A 239 -0.67 -14.73 -5.82
C CYS A 239 0.10 -15.92 -5.23
N GLU A 240 0.25 -16.98 -6.04
CA GLU A 240 1.18 -18.07 -5.78
C GLU A 240 2.62 -17.56 -5.88
N GLU A 241 3.59 -18.33 -5.41
CA GLU A 241 5.00 -18.04 -5.62
C GLU A 241 5.28 -17.89 -7.12
N TYR A 242 6.26 -17.08 -7.51
CA TYR A 242 6.67 -16.78 -8.91
C TYR A 242 5.58 -16.13 -9.77
N THR A 243 4.46 -15.72 -9.18
CA THR A 243 3.31 -15.15 -9.88
C THR A 243 3.10 -13.69 -9.50
N ALA A 244 2.73 -12.85 -10.47
CA ALA A 244 2.41 -11.46 -10.23
C ALA A 244 1.09 -11.04 -10.89
N VAL A 245 0.39 -10.09 -10.25
CA VAL A 245 -0.72 -9.33 -10.83
C VAL A 245 -0.30 -7.87 -10.98
N CYS A 246 -0.17 -7.41 -12.23
CA CYS A 246 0.14 -6.03 -12.57
C CYS A 246 -1.14 -5.30 -12.99
N ILE A 247 -1.59 -4.35 -12.18
CA ILE A 247 -2.85 -3.61 -12.38
C ILE A 247 -2.53 -2.23 -12.94
N ASP A 248 -3.06 -1.92 -14.11
CA ASP A 248 -2.90 -0.59 -14.72
C ASP A 248 -3.87 0.45 -14.14
N SER A 249 -3.73 1.70 -14.56
CA SER A 249 -4.56 2.82 -14.11
C SER A 249 -6.05 2.68 -14.47
N ALA A 250 -6.40 1.81 -15.41
CA ALA A 250 -7.79 1.48 -15.74
C ALA A 250 -8.36 0.36 -14.84
N GLY A 251 -7.56 -0.21 -13.95
CA GLY A 251 -7.93 -1.32 -13.08
C GLY A 251 -7.93 -2.68 -13.78
N THR A 252 -7.17 -2.82 -14.88
CA THR A 252 -6.97 -4.12 -15.54
C THR A 252 -5.73 -4.78 -14.98
N GLY A 253 -5.90 -5.89 -14.29
CA GLY A 253 -4.84 -6.75 -13.79
C GLY A 253 -4.37 -7.74 -14.87
N ARG A 254 -3.08 -7.74 -15.19
CA ARG A 254 -2.41 -8.74 -16.04
C ARG A 254 -1.72 -9.76 -15.14
N VAL A 255 -1.91 -11.05 -15.40
CA VAL A 255 -1.31 -12.11 -14.58
C VAL A 255 -0.05 -12.63 -15.27
N PHE A 256 1.10 -12.40 -14.63
CA PHE A 256 2.40 -12.85 -15.08
C PHE A 256 2.84 -14.11 -14.32
N GLY A 257 3.57 -14.98 -15.00
CA GLY A 257 4.09 -16.25 -14.50
C GLY A 257 4.54 -17.15 -15.62
N GLY A 258 4.96 -18.37 -15.31
CA GLY A 258 5.61 -19.29 -16.25
C GLY A 258 4.70 -20.25 -17.00
N TRP A 259 3.35 -20.09 -16.95
CA TRP A 259 2.45 -20.97 -17.71
C TRP A 259 2.72 -20.92 -19.21
N PRO A 260 2.78 -22.05 -19.96
CA PRO A 260 2.40 -23.40 -19.54
C PRO A 260 3.56 -24.24 -18.97
N ALA A 261 4.75 -23.70 -18.79
CA ALA A 261 5.89 -24.46 -18.30
C ALA A 261 5.77 -24.79 -16.79
N THR A 262 5.15 -23.88 -16.03
CA THR A 262 4.84 -24.03 -14.60
C THR A 262 3.37 -23.76 -14.35
N ASP A 263 2.86 -24.15 -13.17
CA ASP A 263 1.45 -23.96 -12.77
C ASP A 263 1.29 -22.72 -11.86
N ASP A 264 1.77 -21.57 -12.35
CA ASP A 264 1.75 -20.31 -11.61
C ASP A 264 0.38 -19.64 -11.75
N ASN A 265 -0.24 -19.30 -10.63
CA ASN A 265 -1.62 -18.79 -10.61
C ASN A 265 -1.81 -17.58 -9.73
N ALA A 266 -2.75 -16.73 -10.14
CA ALA A 266 -3.36 -15.72 -9.26
C ALA A 266 -4.85 -16.03 -9.03
N TYR A 267 -5.35 -15.63 -7.87
CA TYR A 267 -6.73 -15.83 -7.46
C TYR A 267 -7.41 -14.49 -7.20
N PHE A 268 -8.64 -14.36 -7.73
CA PHE A 268 -9.53 -13.23 -7.47
C PHE A 268 -10.78 -13.77 -6.79
N VAL A 269 -10.97 -13.38 -5.52
CA VAL A 269 -11.93 -14.03 -4.64
C VAL A 269 -12.93 -13.03 -4.09
N SER A 270 -14.21 -13.38 -4.07
CA SER A 270 -15.28 -12.56 -3.49
C SER A 270 -16.39 -13.43 -2.90
N SER A 271 -17.15 -12.89 -1.94
CA SER A 271 -18.40 -13.52 -1.52
C SER A 271 -19.31 -13.73 -2.74
N ASN A 272 -20.15 -14.75 -2.69
CA ASN A 272 -21.08 -15.03 -3.77
C ASN A 272 -22.26 -14.05 -3.75
N CYS A 273 -22.20 -13.05 -4.62
CA CYS A 273 -23.22 -12.01 -4.76
C CYS A 273 -24.58 -12.50 -5.28
N GLU A 274 -24.67 -13.73 -5.79
CA GLU A 274 -25.93 -14.34 -6.26
C GLU A 274 -26.79 -14.83 -5.10
N LEU A 275 -26.23 -14.92 -3.89
CA LEU A 275 -26.94 -15.36 -2.70
C LEU A 275 -27.71 -14.20 -2.06
N SER A 276 -28.92 -14.45 -1.63
CA SER A 276 -29.71 -13.47 -0.88
C SER A 276 -29.10 -13.13 0.50
N GLN A 277 -28.36 -14.05 1.05
CA GLN A 277 -27.63 -13.93 2.33
C GLN A 277 -26.20 -14.45 2.14
N PRO A 278 -25.26 -13.64 1.64
CA PRO A 278 -23.90 -14.09 1.37
C PRO A 278 -22.99 -14.18 2.60
N ALA A 279 -23.41 -13.67 3.77
CA ALA A 279 -22.62 -13.66 5.01
C ALA A 279 -22.34 -15.09 5.55
N PRO A 280 -21.30 -15.31 6.36
CA PRO A 280 -21.07 -16.57 7.06
C PRO A 280 -22.25 -16.98 7.93
N GLU A 281 -22.51 -18.29 8.05
CA GLU A 281 -23.45 -18.81 9.04
C GLU A 281 -22.91 -18.71 10.47
N ASN A 282 -21.60 -18.90 10.64
CA ASN A 282 -20.91 -18.72 11.91
C ASN A 282 -19.46 -18.27 11.71
N CYS A 283 -19.13 -17.08 12.22
CA CYS A 283 -17.76 -16.56 12.34
C CYS A 283 -17.62 -15.83 13.68
N THR A 284 -17.61 -16.60 14.77
CA THR A 284 -17.57 -16.06 16.14
C THR A 284 -16.29 -16.46 16.87
N PRO A 285 -15.82 -15.66 17.84
CA PRO A 285 -14.61 -15.97 18.60
C PRO A 285 -14.64 -17.37 19.24
N GLY A 286 -13.56 -18.13 19.07
CA GLY A 286 -13.42 -19.47 19.66
C GLY A 286 -14.21 -20.58 18.97
N GLN A 287 -14.87 -20.29 17.84
CA GLN A 287 -15.64 -21.27 17.08
C GLN A 287 -15.03 -21.47 15.68
N ALA A 288 -15.20 -22.69 15.16
CA ALA A 288 -14.79 -23.00 13.80
C ALA A 288 -15.68 -22.29 12.78
N LEU A 289 -15.07 -21.78 11.70
CA LEU A 289 -15.79 -21.10 10.61
C LEU A 289 -16.81 -22.04 9.97
N THR A 290 -18.04 -21.57 9.87
CA THR A 290 -19.05 -22.15 9.00
C THR A 290 -19.52 -21.08 8.02
N TRP A 291 -19.17 -21.26 6.77
CA TRP A 291 -19.60 -20.42 5.65
C TRP A 291 -19.89 -21.33 4.46
N LEU A 292 -21.02 -22.04 4.59
CA LEU A 292 -21.37 -23.11 3.65
C LEU A 292 -22.22 -22.62 2.48
N ARG A 293 -23.32 -21.93 2.75
CA ARG A 293 -24.25 -21.38 1.76
C ARG A 293 -24.56 -22.37 0.63
N GLY A 294 -24.88 -23.63 1.01
CA GLY A 294 -25.13 -24.70 0.04
C GLY A 294 -23.89 -25.14 -0.75
N GLY A 295 -22.68 -24.88 -0.24
CA GLY A 295 -21.42 -25.16 -0.93
C GLY A 295 -20.95 -24.03 -1.85
N MET A 296 -21.64 -22.90 -1.87
CA MET A 296 -21.39 -21.80 -2.83
C MET A 296 -21.14 -20.43 -2.15
N ALA A 297 -20.56 -20.44 -0.95
CA ALA A 297 -20.39 -19.23 -0.14
C ALA A 297 -19.54 -18.15 -0.82
N VAL A 298 -18.44 -18.58 -1.48
CA VAL A 298 -17.43 -17.69 -2.08
C VAL A 298 -17.17 -18.12 -3.51
N LYS A 299 -16.97 -17.16 -4.41
CA LYS A 299 -16.53 -17.37 -5.80
C LYS A 299 -15.06 -17.02 -5.92
N ALA A 300 -14.27 -17.94 -6.45
CA ALA A 300 -12.84 -17.78 -6.68
C ALA A 300 -12.51 -17.99 -8.15
N CYS A 301 -11.92 -17.00 -8.78
CA CYS A 301 -11.36 -17.10 -10.13
C CYS A 301 -9.87 -17.38 -10.02
N ARG A 302 -9.40 -18.53 -10.52
CA ARG A 302 -7.99 -18.83 -10.71
C ARG A 302 -7.59 -18.49 -12.12
N ILE A 303 -6.53 -17.69 -12.28
CA ILE A 303 -6.01 -17.26 -13.59
C ILE A 303 -4.56 -17.68 -13.70
N ARG A 304 -4.19 -18.31 -14.82
CA ARG A 304 -2.82 -18.72 -15.16
C ARG A 304 -1.94 -17.51 -15.45
N GLY A 305 -0.78 -17.44 -14.80
CA GLY A 305 0.24 -16.43 -15.09
C GLY A 305 1.04 -16.78 -16.33
N THR A 306 1.10 -15.88 -17.30
CA THR A 306 1.85 -16.08 -18.55
C THR A 306 2.97 -15.06 -18.67
N ALA A 307 4.05 -15.40 -19.39
CA ALA A 307 5.20 -14.52 -19.57
C ALA A 307 4.85 -13.15 -20.19
N ASN A 308 3.80 -13.05 -20.97
CA ASN A 308 3.36 -11.80 -21.60
C ASN A 308 2.15 -11.15 -20.92
N GLY A 309 1.67 -11.68 -19.79
CA GLY A 309 0.50 -11.17 -19.09
C GLY A 309 -0.78 -11.18 -19.95
N ALA A 310 -0.94 -12.19 -20.83
CA ALA A 310 -2.08 -12.27 -21.76
C ALA A 310 -3.41 -12.52 -21.05
N ASN A 311 -3.38 -13.23 -19.93
CA ASN A 311 -4.56 -13.48 -19.11
C ASN A 311 -4.81 -12.29 -18.19
N THR A 312 -6.03 -11.79 -18.17
CA THR A 312 -6.34 -10.53 -17.45
C THR A 312 -7.57 -10.64 -16.56
N PHE A 313 -7.66 -9.72 -15.60
CA PHE A 313 -8.81 -9.56 -14.73
C PHE A 313 -9.17 -8.09 -14.57
N SER A 314 -10.41 -7.74 -14.86
CA SER A 314 -10.93 -6.38 -14.60
C SER A 314 -11.35 -6.26 -13.14
N ILE A 315 -10.63 -5.47 -12.36
CA ILE A 315 -10.95 -5.21 -10.94
C ILE A 315 -12.30 -4.49 -10.80
N PRO A 316 -12.61 -3.44 -11.60
CA PRO A 316 -13.91 -2.77 -11.51
C PRO A 316 -15.10 -3.69 -11.83
N ASN A 317 -14.97 -4.52 -12.86
CA ASN A 317 -16.06 -5.41 -13.31
C ASN A 317 -16.06 -6.76 -12.59
N TRP A 318 -14.97 -7.11 -11.91
CA TRP A 318 -14.73 -8.40 -11.25
C TRP A 318 -14.89 -9.59 -12.18
N GLN A 319 -14.30 -9.49 -13.37
CA GLN A 319 -14.37 -10.48 -14.45
C GLN A 319 -12.99 -10.72 -15.06
N GLY A 320 -12.69 -11.99 -15.38
CA GLY A 320 -11.45 -12.41 -16.00
C GLY A 320 -11.59 -12.79 -17.46
N THR A 321 -10.47 -12.75 -18.20
CA THR A 321 -10.35 -13.24 -19.57
C THR A 321 -9.11 -14.10 -19.76
N GLY A 322 -9.14 -15.00 -20.76
CA GLY A 322 -8.02 -15.89 -21.05
C GLY A 322 -8.14 -17.26 -20.38
N ASN A 323 -7.00 -17.82 -19.97
CA ASN A 323 -6.98 -19.16 -19.35
C ASN A 323 -7.28 -19.06 -17.86
N LEU A 324 -8.52 -19.29 -17.50
CA LEU A 324 -9.03 -19.18 -16.14
C LEU A 324 -10.00 -20.31 -15.79
N SER A 325 -10.20 -20.49 -14.49
CA SER A 325 -11.21 -21.41 -13.95
C SER A 325 -11.91 -20.75 -12.76
N TRP A 326 -13.22 -20.97 -12.65
CA TRP A 326 -14.00 -20.53 -11.51
C TRP A 326 -14.27 -21.69 -10.56
N PHE A 327 -14.25 -21.38 -9.28
CA PHE A 327 -14.53 -22.31 -8.19
C PHE A 327 -15.55 -21.69 -7.24
N HIS A 328 -16.28 -22.55 -6.55
CA HIS A 328 -17.00 -22.23 -5.33
C HIS A 328 -16.18 -22.71 -4.12
N TRP A 329 -15.96 -21.83 -3.19
CA TRP A 329 -15.37 -22.16 -1.90
C TRP A 329 -16.42 -22.09 -0.81
N SER A 330 -16.28 -22.99 0.15
CA SER A 330 -17.09 -23.01 1.36
C SER A 330 -16.28 -23.57 2.53
N ALA A 331 -16.75 -23.31 3.76
CA ALA A 331 -16.21 -23.90 4.97
C ALA A 331 -17.35 -24.50 5.79
N ASN A 332 -17.18 -25.74 6.21
CA ASN A 332 -18.12 -26.42 7.10
C ASN A 332 -17.41 -26.82 8.39
N ASN A 333 -17.76 -26.15 9.50
CA ASN A 333 -17.16 -26.38 10.80
C ASN A 333 -15.61 -26.47 10.74
N GLY A 334 -14.97 -25.47 10.08
CA GLY A 334 -13.51 -25.38 9.96
C GLY A 334 -12.89 -26.24 8.85
N VAL A 335 -13.67 -26.97 8.09
CA VAL A 335 -13.20 -27.78 6.95
C VAL A 335 -13.42 -27.00 5.66
N PHE A 336 -12.33 -26.68 4.95
CA PHE A 336 -12.38 -26.01 3.63
C PHE A 336 -12.83 -26.97 2.55
N ILE A 337 -13.70 -26.50 1.65
CA ILE A 337 -14.26 -27.27 0.54
C ILE A 337 -14.17 -26.41 -0.71
N GLU A 338 -13.56 -26.96 -1.77
CA GLU A 338 -13.49 -26.35 -3.11
C GLU A 338 -14.22 -27.25 -4.10
N GLN A 339 -15.03 -26.67 -4.97
CA GLN A 339 -15.69 -27.37 -6.06
C GLN A 339 -15.71 -26.51 -7.34
N ALA A 340 -15.89 -27.12 -8.51
CA ALA A 340 -16.04 -26.39 -9.76
C ALA A 340 -17.19 -25.38 -9.66
N GLY A 341 -16.96 -24.18 -10.15
CA GLY A 341 -17.88 -23.06 -10.06
C GLY A 341 -18.07 -22.33 -11.40
N THR A 342 -18.78 -21.21 -11.32
CA THR A 342 -19.08 -20.34 -12.46
C THR A 342 -18.73 -18.90 -12.14
N ALA A 343 -18.46 -18.09 -13.16
CA ALA A 343 -18.30 -16.65 -13.02
C ALA A 343 -19.54 -16.03 -12.32
N PRO A 344 -19.35 -14.98 -11.52
CA PRO A 344 -20.47 -14.28 -10.90
C PRO A 344 -21.36 -13.63 -11.98
N GLN A 345 -22.68 -13.83 -11.82
CA GLN A 345 -23.70 -13.26 -12.72
C GLN A 345 -24.37 -12.01 -12.11
N CYS A 346 -23.78 -11.47 -11.04
CA CYS A 346 -24.31 -10.27 -10.45
C CYS A 346 -24.03 -9.09 -11.38
N ILE A 347 -25.07 -8.33 -11.69
CA ILE A 347 -24.84 -6.99 -12.24
C ILE A 347 -23.98 -6.28 -11.21
N PRO A 348 -22.84 -5.70 -11.57
CA PRO A 348 -22.14 -4.81 -10.66
C PRO A 348 -23.17 -3.75 -10.26
N THR A 349 -23.74 -3.85 -9.06
CA THR A 349 -24.30 -2.67 -8.44
C THR A 349 -23.10 -1.74 -8.48
N ALA A 350 -23.21 -0.67 -9.28
CA ALA A 350 -22.16 0.31 -9.42
C ALA A 350 -21.56 0.44 -8.03
N GLN A 351 -20.32 -0.08 -7.82
CA GLN A 351 -19.65 0.22 -6.58
C GLN A 351 -19.76 1.72 -6.56
N HIS A 352 -20.51 2.22 -5.58
CA HIS A 352 -20.49 3.63 -5.32
C HIS A 352 -19.02 3.88 -4.96
N PHE A 353 -18.21 4.08 -5.98
CA PHE A 353 -17.02 4.89 -5.79
C PHE A 353 -17.63 6.14 -5.19
N PRO A 354 -17.35 6.48 -3.94
CA PRO A 354 -17.83 7.75 -3.40
C PRO A 354 -17.47 8.73 -4.49
N SER A 355 -18.47 9.39 -5.06
CA SER A 355 -18.35 10.28 -6.23
C SER A 355 -17.07 11.05 -6.02
N ALA A 356 -16.17 11.04 -7.00
CA ALA A 356 -14.81 11.57 -6.87
C ALA A 356 -14.88 12.75 -5.90
N LYS A 357 -14.24 12.62 -4.72
CA LYS A 357 -14.33 13.64 -3.67
C LYS A 357 -14.14 14.95 -4.38
N SER A 358 -15.08 15.89 -4.23
CA SER A 358 -15.03 17.14 -4.99
C SER A 358 -13.61 17.68 -4.96
N PRO A 359 -12.96 17.99 -6.08
CA PRO A 359 -11.55 18.32 -6.10
C PRO A 359 -11.30 19.46 -5.12
N VAL A 360 -10.30 19.28 -4.27
CA VAL A 360 -9.82 20.35 -3.39
C VAL A 360 -8.70 21.05 -4.12
N HIS A 361 -8.90 22.31 -4.40
CA HIS A 361 -7.91 23.15 -5.07
C HIS A 361 -7.14 23.96 -4.03
N VAL A 362 -5.83 23.95 -4.13
CA VAL A 362 -4.96 24.71 -3.24
C VAL A 362 -4.04 25.59 -4.08
N TYR A 363 -4.14 26.90 -3.90
CA TYR A 363 -3.33 27.86 -4.65
C TYR A 363 -3.05 29.14 -3.85
N PRO A 364 -1.97 29.88 -4.17
CA PRO A 364 -0.88 29.44 -5.02
C PRO A 364 -0.10 28.27 -4.38
N ASN A 365 0.49 27.43 -5.20
CA ASN A 365 1.45 26.43 -4.75
C ASN A 365 2.50 26.29 -5.87
N PRO A 366 3.75 26.72 -5.71
CA PRO A 366 4.35 27.25 -4.46
C PRO A 366 3.68 28.51 -3.92
N PHE A 367 3.77 28.72 -2.60
CA PHE A 367 3.14 29.83 -1.90
C PHE A 367 4.17 30.68 -1.11
N ASP A 368 3.77 31.91 -0.77
CA ASP A 368 4.54 32.80 0.09
C ASP A 368 3.76 33.16 1.37
N LYS A 369 2.84 34.11 1.31
CA LYS A 369 2.18 34.70 2.50
C LYS A 369 0.86 34.07 2.85
N GLN A 370 0.19 33.46 1.87
CA GLN A 370 -1.14 32.89 2.06
C GLN A 370 -1.41 31.75 1.07
N VAL A 371 -2.29 30.86 1.48
CA VAL A 371 -2.78 29.74 0.66
C VAL A 371 -4.29 29.74 0.71
N PHE A 372 -4.92 29.63 -0.45
CA PHE A 372 -6.37 29.42 -0.58
C PHE A 372 -6.64 27.94 -0.77
N VAL A 373 -7.57 27.43 0.03
CA VAL A 373 -8.08 26.07 -0.08
C VAL A 373 -9.53 26.18 -0.51
N TYR A 374 -9.86 25.66 -1.68
CA TYR A 374 -11.17 25.78 -2.28
C TYR A 374 -11.77 24.41 -2.59
N THR A 375 -13.08 24.24 -2.39
CA THR A 375 -13.82 23.01 -2.67
C THR A 375 -15.24 23.30 -3.11
N ASP A 376 -15.73 22.59 -4.13
CA ASP A 376 -17.03 22.90 -4.75
C ASP A 376 -18.26 22.48 -3.91
N LYS A 377 -18.12 21.66 -2.87
CA LYS A 377 -19.28 21.02 -2.20
C LYS A 377 -19.09 20.67 -0.72
N MET A 378 -18.26 21.37 0.05
CA MET A 378 -18.11 21.06 1.47
C MET A 378 -18.69 22.13 2.35
N ASP A 379 -19.42 21.74 3.39
CA ASP A 379 -19.83 22.63 4.46
C ASP A 379 -18.60 22.94 5.35
N ALA A 380 -18.19 24.21 5.31
CA ALA A 380 -17.03 24.70 6.04
C ALA A 380 -17.08 24.42 7.55
N SER A 381 -18.26 24.28 8.12
CA SER A 381 -18.47 24.02 9.55
C SER A 381 -18.06 22.60 9.98
N THR A 382 -17.98 21.67 9.04
CA THR A 382 -17.66 20.25 9.28
C THR A 382 -16.19 19.90 8.96
N VAL A 383 -15.42 20.87 8.46
CA VAL A 383 -14.04 20.66 7.98
C VAL A 383 -13.04 21.19 8.97
N SER A 384 -12.02 20.40 9.27
CA SER A 384 -10.81 20.84 9.94
C SER A 384 -9.59 20.73 9.03
N ILE A 385 -8.73 21.77 9.06
CA ILE A 385 -7.52 21.85 8.26
C ILE A 385 -6.30 21.76 9.17
N ARG A 386 -5.29 20.97 8.75
CA ARG A 386 -4.01 20.89 9.43
C ARG A 386 -2.88 21.12 8.43
N ILE A 387 -1.88 21.89 8.83
CA ILE A 387 -0.59 21.96 8.13
C ILE A 387 0.44 21.24 8.98
N VAL A 388 1.20 20.37 8.36
CA VAL A 388 2.23 19.56 9.04
C VAL A 388 3.56 19.78 8.33
N SER A 389 4.63 20.03 9.06
CA SER A 389 5.99 20.12 8.50
C SER A 389 6.50 18.75 8.05
N LEU A 390 7.57 18.72 7.26
CA LEU A 390 8.28 17.48 6.91
C LEU A 390 8.72 16.66 8.12
N GLN A 391 8.89 17.29 9.30
CA GLN A 391 9.26 16.63 10.55
C GLN A 391 8.06 16.12 11.33
N GLY A 392 6.84 16.20 10.76
CA GLY A 392 5.62 15.73 11.42
C GLY A 392 5.05 16.70 12.46
N GLN A 393 5.58 17.92 12.61
CA GLN A 393 5.05 18.90 13.52
C GLN A 393 3.80 19.57 12.96
N ILE A 394 2.72 19.58 13.75
CA ILE A 394 1.51 20.36 13.39
C ILE A 394 1.88 21.84 13.54
N MET A 395 1.79 22.56 12.43
CA MET A 395 2.06 23.99 12.41
C MET A 395 0.83 24.76 12.89
N PRO A 396 0.98 25.72 13.81
CA PRO A 396 -0.12 26.59 14.17
C PRO A 396 -0.49 27.45 12.97
N ILE A 397 -1.76 27.39 12.56
CA ILE A 397 -2.31 28.24 11.49
C ILE A 397 -2.93 29.45 12.17
N PRO A 398 -2.35 30.66 12.03
CA PRO A 398 -2.98 31.87 12.52
C PRO A 398 -4.17 32.20 11.62
N ALA A 399 -5.31 32.43 12.20
CA ALA A 399 -6.56 32.89 11.61
C ALA A 399 -6.96 32.22 10.28
N LEU A 400 -7.99 31.45 10.32
CA LEU A 400 -8.66 30.86 9.17
C LEU A 400 -9.79 31.81 8.75
N ASP A 401 -9.63 32.53 7.64
CA ASP A 401 -10.75 33.23 7.03
C ASP A 401 -11.53 32.24 6.19
N VAL A 402 -12.84 32.13 6.48
CA VAL A 402 -13.74 31.19 5.82
C VAL A 402 -14.57 31.97 4.79
N PHE A 403 -14.60 31.47 3.56
CA PHE A 403 -15.47 31.97 2.48
C PHE A 403 -16.59 30.97 2.20
N GLU A 404 -17.51 31.34 1.32
CA GLU A 404 -18.67 30.51 0.96
C GLU A 404 -18.27 29.08 0.51
N ASN A 405 -17.12 28.92 -0.15
CA ASN A 405 -16.65 27.64 -0.69
C ASN A 405 -15.18 27.32 -0.37
N GLY A 406 -14.58 27.90 0.67
CA GLY A 406 -13.18 27.67 0.97
C GLY A 406 -12.61 28.44 2.15
N TRP A 407 -11.30 28.36 2.27
CA TRP A 407 -10.53 28.93 3.38
C TRP A 407 -9.29 29.66 2.87
N MET A 408 -8.96 30.77 3.49
CA MET A 408 -7.68 31.41 3.34
C MET A 408 -6.82 31.13 4.58
N LEU A 409 -5.65 30.54 4.38
CA LEU A 409 -4.69 30.26 5.43
C LEU A 409 -3.58 31.31 5.39
N ASN A 410 -3.35 31.99 6.51
CA ASN A 410 -2.19 32.87 6.63
C ASN A 410 -0.95 32.03 6.98
N THR A 411 -0.01 32.00 6.06
CA THR A 411 1.19 31.15 6.15
C THR A 411 2.49 31.96 6.33
N GLN A 412 2.40 33.24 6.68
CA GLN A 412 3.58 34.11 6.87
C GLN A 412 4.54 33.59 7.93
N SER A 413 4.03 32.92 8.96
CA SER A 413 4.84 32.35 10.07
C SER A 413 5.59 31.07 9.68
N LEU A 414 5.30 30.49 8.51
CA LEU A 414 5.98 29.27 8.06
C LEU A 414 7.34 29.63 7.45
N ALA A 415 8.37 28.84 7.78
CA ALA A 415 9.68 28.94 7.13
C ALA A 415 9.61 28.39 5.68
N PRO A 416 10.50 28.80 4.77
CA PRO A 416 10.62 28.18 3.46
C PRO A 416 10.82 26.66 3.59
N GLY A 417 10.09 25.87 2.79
CA GLY A 417 10.13 24.41 2.87
C GLY A 417 8.88 23.74 2.35
N ILE A 418 8.85 22.41 2.52
CA ILE A 418 7.71 21.57 2.14
C ILE A 418 6.84 21.32 3.36
N TYR A 419 5.53 21.39 3.16
CA TYR A 419 4.50 21.14 4.17
C TYR A 419 3.42 20.25 3.58
N PHE A 420 2.66 19.59 4.47
CA PHE A 420 1.47 18.82 4.13
C PHE A 420 0.24 19.55 4.64
N LEU A 421 -0.71 19.79 3.75
CA LEU A 421 -2.03 20.28 4.11
C LEU A 421 -3.00 19.10 4.10
N SER A 422 -3.59 18.80 5.25
CA SER A 422 -4.60 17.75 5.41
C SER A 422 -5.95 18.36 5.77
N LEU A 423 -6.98 17.95 5.01
CA LEU A 423 -8.37 18.27 5.33
C LEU A 423 -9.03 17.06 5.98
N PHE A 424 -9.80 17.30 7.01
CA PHE A 424 -10.61 16.30 7.69
C PHE A 424 -12.08 16.72 7.69
N THR A 425 -12.98 15.79 7.45
CA THR A 425 -14.42 15.97 7.59
C THR A 425 -14.99 14.87 8.48
N ASN A 426 -15.79 15.24 9.47
CA ASN A 426 -16.31 14.30 10.49
C ASN A 426 -15.24 13.45 11.18
N GLY A 427 -14.01 14.00 11.31
CA GLY A 427 -12.88 13.29 11.92
C GLY A 427 -12.12 12.37 11.00
N GLU A 428 -12.58 12.13 9.78
CA GLU A 428 -11.89 11.35 8.75
C GLU A 428 -11.08 12.23 7.80
N MET A 429 -9.91 11.76 7.38
CA MET A 429 -9.09 12.47 6.41
C MET A 429 -9.78 12.49 5.04
N TYR A 430 -10.08 13.69 4.56
CA TYR A 430 -10.71 13.89 3.25
C TYR A 430 -9.69 13.95 2.12
N THR A 431 -8.60 14.71 2.30
CA THR A 431 -7.50 14.84 1.34
C THR A 431 -6.23 15.28 2.03
N ASN A 432 -5.10 15.02 1.39
CA ASN A 432 -3.80 15.53 1.78
C ASN A 432 -3.10 16.12 0.54
N GLN A 433 -2.46 17.28 0.67
CA GLN A 433 -1.76 17.95 -0.44
C GLN A 433 -0.40 18.47 0.01
N ILE A 434 0.57 18.42 -0.89
CA ILE A 434 1.90 19.00 -0.67
C ILE A 434 1.85 20.50 -0.95
N LEU A 435 2.39 21.27 -0.03
CA LEU A 435 2.56 22.71 -0.13
C LEU A 435 4.05 23.05 -0.16
N GLN A 436 4.46 23.92 -1.06
CA GLN A 436 5.83 24.40 -1.12
C GLN A 436 5.87 25.90 -0.77
N LYS A 437 6.46 26.23 0.39
CA LYS A 437 6.75 27.60 0.79
C LYS A 437 8.04 28.06 0.15
N VAL A 438 7.98 29.15 -0.62
CA VAL A 438 9.17 29.80 -1.19
C VAL A 438 9.67 30.93 -0.28
N SER A 439 10.97 31.23 -0.38
CA SER A 439 11.53 32.46 0.20
C SER A 439 11.17 33.67 -0.66
N GLU A 440 10.89 34.79 -0.02
CA GLU A 440 10.82 36.09 -0.73
C GLU A 440 12.10 36.39 -1.50
#